data_104f503434a3fb933ca2e6f655463ba4
#
_entry.id   104f503434a3fb933ca2e6f655463ba4
#
_cell.length_a   1.000
_cell.length_b   1.000
_cell.length_c   1.000
_cell.angle_alpha   90.00
_cell.angle_beta   90.00
_cell.angle_gamma   90.00
#
_symmetry.space_group_name_H-M   'P 1'
#
loop_
_entity.id
_entity.type
_entity.pdbx_description
1 polymer ?
#
loop_
_entity_poly.entity_id
_entity_poly.type
_entity_poly.pdbx_seq_one_letter_code
_entity_poly.pdbx_strand_id
1 'polypeptide(L)'
;LDPLIRREMQDQLLELQGTLNKTIIFITHDLNEAMYLGDHIAVMRNGRIAQIGTSDEILTQPADDYVADFVQDVDRSRVLTASAVMRPTEAVVSRSADPRRVQRIMDQHDWAGVFVVDEHRRLLGMVGDQEVIEAARRGDHSIANVVETGGILTVRVDTPLSELFAPSKDARVPLAVIDENFHLLGIISRVTLLDSMSRSQDSDGSVVSLEETGKLPVIKDDGDPVGLPPADQTTATVAPTPTTEKEA
;
A
#
# COMPACT_ATOMS: atom_id res chain seq x y z
N LEU A 1 14.66 -4.20 -31.07
CA LEU A 1 13.73 -3.08 -31.19
C LEU A 1 14.26 -1.90 -30.36
N ASP A 2 14.04 -0.69 -30.88
CA ASP A 2 14.29 0.54 -30.14
C ASP A 2 13.47 0.53 -28.84
N PRO A 3 14.02 0.93 -27.67
CA PRO A 3 13.29 0.96 -26.40
C PRO A 3 11.98 1.75 -26.44
N LEU A 4 11.94 2.83 -27.21
CA LEU A 4 10.72 3.64 -27.40
C LEU A 4 9.63 2.85 -28.13
N ILE A 5 9.97 2.23 -29.25
CA ILE A 5 9.05 1.42 -30.03
C ILE A 5 8.54 0.21 -29.22
N ARG A 6 9.43 -0.39 -28.42
CA ARG A 6 9.05 -1.50 -27.53
C ARG A 6 7.97 -1.04 -26.54
N ARG A 7 8.14 0.12 -25.92
CA ARG A 7 7.18 0.67 -24.96
C ARG A 7 5.83 0.96 -25.60
N GLU A 8 5.82 1.60 -26.76
CA GLU A 8 4.58 1.86 -27.51
C GLU A 8 3.82 0.57 -27.84
N MET A 9 4.53 -0.48 -28.24
CA MET A 9 3.90 -1.78 -28.51
C MET A 9 3.32 -2.44 -27.24
N GLN A 10 4.01 -2.31 -26.10
CA GLN A 10 3.51 -2.79 -24.82
C GLN A 10 2.24 -2.05 -24.40
N ASP A 11 2.21 -0.73 -24.54
CA ASP A 11 1.04 0.09 -24.22
C ASP A 11 -0.16 -0.30 -25.12
N GLN A 12 0.06 -0.50 -26.41
CA GLN A 12 -0.97 -0.98 -27.34
C GLN A 12 -1.50 -2.37 -26.98
N LEU A 13 -0.63 -3.26 -26.49
CA LEU A 13 -1.03 -4.60 -26.04
C LEU A 13 -1.94 -4.55 -24.82
N LEU A 14 -1.62 -3.67 -23.84
CA LEU A 14 -2.46 -3.44 -22.66
C LEU A 14 -3.83 -2.85 -23.04
N GLU A 15 -3.86 -1.87 -23.94
CA GLU A 15 -5.11 -1.28 -24.43
C GLU A 15 -5.98 -2.33 -25.17
N LEU A 16 -5.36 -3.17 -25.98
CA LEU A 16 -6.03 -4.25 -26.70
C LEU A 16 -6.60 -5.28 -25.72
N GLN A 17 -5.83 -5.68 -24.72
CA GLN A 17 -6.26 -6.64 -23.69
C GLN A 17 -7.47 -6.10 -22.91
N GLY A 18 -7.43 -4.83 -22.48
CA GLY A 18 -8.53 -4.16 -21.81
C GLY A 18 -9.80 -4.11 -22.66
N THR A 19 -9.66 -3.93 -24.00
CA THR A 19 -10.80 -3.90 -24.94
C THR A 19 -11.37 -5.30 -25.18
N LEU A 20 -10.52 -6.30 -25.36
CA LEU A 20 -10.92 -7.66 -25.71
C LEU A 20 -11.41 -8.48 -24.52
N ASN A 21 -11.02 -8.14 -23.33
CA ASN A 21 -11.32 -8.89 -22.09
C ASN A 21 -10.96 -10.38 -22.19
N LYS A 22 -9.80 -10.68 -22.81
CA LYS A 22 -9.30 -12.05 -23.04
C LYS A 22 -8.07 -12.32 -22.19
N THR A 23 -7.94 -13.58 -21.78
CA THR A 23 -6.69 -14.05 -21.17
C THR A 23 -5.63 -14.16 -22.25
N ILE A 24 -4.51 -13.46 -22.06
CA ILE A 24 -3.34 -13.50 -22.94
C ILE A 24 -2.21 -14.15 -22.15
N ILE A 25 -1.57 -15.15 -22.73
CA ILE A 25 -0.34 -15.73 -22.16
C ILE A 25 0.82 -15.17 -22.97
N PHE A 26 1.68 -14.40 -22.27
CA PHE A 26 2.86 -13.80 -22.85
C PHE A 26 4.12 -14.48 -22.29
N ILE A 27 5.08 -14.81 -23.15
CA ILE A 27 6.34 -15.43 -22.76
C ILE A 27 7.47 -14.46 -23.09
N THR A 28 8.24 -14.12 -22.09
CA THR A 28 9.41 -13.24 -22.22
C THR A 28 10.56 -13.72 -21.32
N HIS A 29 11.76 -13.31 -21.64
CA HIS A 29 12.93 -13.45 -20.77
C HIS A 29 13.28 -12.13 -20.08
N ASP A 30 12.56 -11.05 -20.40
CA ASP A 30 12.72 -9.73 -19.78
C ASP A 30 11.72 -9.57 -18.65
N LEU A 31 12.23 -9.55 -17.42
CA LEU A 31 11.41 -9.49 -16.23
C LEU A 31 10.64 -8.15 -16.10
N ASN A 32 11.27 -7.04 -16.52
CA ASN A 32 10.59 -5.74 -16.53
C ASN A 32 9.38 -5.75 -17.50
N GLU A 33 9.52 -6.44 -18.62
CA GLU A 33 8.43 -6.64 -19.57
C GLU A 33 7.29 -7.48 -18.97
N ALA A 34 7.64 -8.59 -18.31
CA ALA A 34 6.67 -9.44 -17.62
C ALA A 34 5.91 -8.65 -16.52
N MET A 35 6.64 -7.85 -15.74
CA MET A 35 6.07 -7.06 -14.66
C MET A 35 5.21 -5.88 -15.14
N TYR A 36 5.51 -5.38 -16.33
CA TYR A 36 4.72 -4.30 -16.93
C TYR A 36 3.42 -4.80 -17.56
N LEU A 37 3.45 -5.97 -18.21
CA LEU A 37 2.32 -6.47 -18.99
C LEU A 37 1.41 -7.42 -18.22
N GLY A 38 1.93 -8.14 -17.21
CA GLY A 38 1.23 -9.25 -16.57
C GLY A 38 0.47 -8.87 -15.32
N ASP A 39 -0.81 -9.20 -15.26
CA ASP A 39 -1.57 -9.22 -14.00
C ASP A 39 -0.99 -10.27 -13.04
N HIS A 40 -0.53 -11.42 -13.59
CA HIS A 40 0.14 -12.48 -12.88
C HIS A 40 1.37 -12.95 -13.66
N ILE A 41 2.45 -13.23 -12.95
CA ILE A 41 3.73 -13.68 -13.50
C ILE A 41 4.01 -15.09 -13.01
N ALA A 42 4.38 -15.97 -13.94
CA ALA A 42 4.89 -17.29 -13.61
C ALA A 42 6.40 -17.33 -13.86
N VAL A 43 7.19 -17.36 -12.80
CA VAL A 43 8.64 -17.55 -12.88
C VAL A 43 8.93 -19.03 -13.09
N MET A 44 9.70 -19.35 -14.13
CA MET A 44 10.03 -20.72 -14.49
C MET A 44 11.52 -21.02 -14.35
N ARG A 45 11.82 -22.23 -13.83
CA ARG A 45 13.19 -22.77 -13.73
C ARG A 45 13.20 -24.21 -14.18
N ASN A 46 14.09 -24.56 -15.13
CA ASN A 46 14.27 -25.94 -15.61
C ASN A 46 12.95 -26.63 -16.04
N GLY A 47 12.05 -25.88 -16.72
CA GLY A 47 10.78 -26.40 -17.20
C GLY A 47 9.70 -26.59 -16.12
N ARG A 48 9.94 -26.10 -14.91
CA ARG A 48 8.98 -26.11 -13.80
C ARG A 48 8.67 -24.68 -13.36
N ILE A 49 7.46 -24.46 -12.86
CA ILE A 49 7.08 -23.20 -12.26
C ILE A 49 7.71 -23.13 -10.87
N ALA A 50 8.52 -22.09 -10.62
CA ALA A 50 9.10 -21.79 -9.32
C ALA A 50 8.14 -20.97 -8.46
N GLN A 51 7.49 -19.95 -9.04
CA GLN A 51 6.50 -19.13 -8.37
C GLN A 51 5.48 -18.58 -9.36
N ILE A 52 4.25 -18.37 -8.89
CA ILE A 52 3.21 -17.59 -9.58
C ILE A 52 2.72 -16.53 -8.59
N GLY A 53 2.55 -15.30 -9.06
CA GLY A 53 2.03 -14.20 -8.26
C GLY A 53 1.92 -12.92 -9.05
N THR A 54 1.44 -11.87 -8.41
CA THR A 54 1.50 -10.51 -8.91
C THR A 54 2.94 -9.99 -8.90
N SER A 55 3.22 -8.89 -9.60
CA SER A 55 4.54 -8.25 -9.56
C SER A 55 4.97 -7.91 -8.13
N ASP A 56 4.05 -7.39 -7.32
CA ASP A 56 4.31 -7.05 -5.90
C ASP A 56 4.67 -8.30 -5.08
N GLU A 57 3.94 -9.40 -5.23
CA GLU A 57 4.22 -10.67 -4.52
C GLU A 57 5.57 -11.25 -4.90
N ILE A 58 5.90 -11.29 -6.19
CA ILE A 58 7.18 -11.81 -6.68
C ILE A 58 8.36 -11.00 -6.15
N LEU A 59 8.21 -9.66 -6.05
CA LEU A 59 9.27 -8.77 -5.57
C LEU A 59 9.41 -8.72 -4.05
N THR A 60 8.30 -8.87 -3.31
CA THR A 60 8.30 -8.70 -1.86
C THR A 60 8.36 -10.02 -1.09
N GLN A 61 7.91 -11.12 -1.71
CA GLN A 61 7.82 -12.46 -1.10
C GLN A 61 8.33 -13.52 -2.07
N PRO A 62 9.62 -13.50 -2.48
CA PRO A 62 10.18 -14.52 -3.35
C PRO A 62 10.10 -15.90 -2.68
N ALA A 63 9.68 -16.92 -3.45
CA ALA A 63 9.43 -18.26 -2.94
C ALA A 63 10.73 -19.03 -2.59
N ASP A 64 11.83 -18.72 -3.25
CA ASP A 64 13.15 -19.29 -3.02
C ASP A 64 14.28 -18.31 -3.42
N ASP A 65 15.53 -18.70 -3.12
CA ASP A 65 16.70 -17.89 -3.43
C ASP A 65 16.85 -17.62 -4.93
N TYR A 66 16.42 -18.57 -5.78
CA TYR A 66 16.46 -18.38 -7.23
C TYR A 66 15.53 -17.25 -7.69
N VAL A 67 14.32 -17.20 -7.16
CA VAL A 67 13.39 -16.10 -7.48
C VAL A 67 13.91 -14.78 -6.92
N ALA A 68 14.47 -14.80 -5.70
CA ALA A 68 15.09 -13.63 -5.09
C ALA A 68 16.24 -13.06 -5.95
N ASP A 69 17.15 -13.92 -6.39
CA ASP A 69 18.26 -13.54 -7.29
C ASP A 69 17.73 -13.03 -8.65
N PHE A 70 16.69 -13.70 -9.18
CA PHE A 70 16.12 -13.36 -10.48
C PHE A 70 15.47 -11.96 -10.51
N VAL A 71 14.91 -11.51 -9.38
CA VAL A 71 14.27 -10.20 -9.25
C VAL A 71 15.20 -9.11 -8.73
N GLN A 72 16.45 -9.43 -8.42
CA GLN A 72 17.41 -8.51 -7.80
C GLN A 72 17.68 -7.26 -8.65
N ASP A 73 17.77 -7.44 -9.97
CA ASP A 73 18.08 -6.36 -10.93
C ASP A 73 16.84 -5.55 -11.38
N VAL A 74 15.66 -5.82 -10.82
CA VAL A 74 14.44 -5.10 -11.19
C VAL A 74 14.42 -3.73 -10.55
N ASP A 75 14.11 -2.72 -11.35
CA ASP A 75 13.80 -1.38 -10.83
C ASP A 75 12.46 -1.41 -10.07
N ARG A 76 12.54 -1.75 -8.78
CA ARG A 76 11.38 -1.85 -7.89
C ARG A 76 10.53 -0.58 -7.86
N SER A 77 11.14 0.58 -8.08
CA SER A 77 10.41 1.85 -8.06
C SER A 77 9.36 1.96 -9.16
N ARG A 78 9.55 1.25 -10.26
CA ARG A 78 8.63 1.25 -11.41
C ARG A 78 7.56 0.18 -11.34
N VAL A 79 7.80 -0.85 -10.55
CA VAL A 79 6.93 -2.03 -10.47
C VAL A 79 6.07 -2.00 -9.21
N LEU A 80 6.68 -1.70 -8.06
CA LEU A 80 5.95 -1.61 -6.81
C LEU A 80 4.96 -0.45 -6.82
N THR A 81 3.81 -0.69 -6.24
CA THR A 81 2.74 0.30 -6.09
C THR A 81 2.62 0.78 -4.64
N ALA A 82 1.80 1.78 -4.42
CA ALA A 82 1.51 2.29 -3.08
C ALA A 82 1.03 1.20 -2.14
N SER A 83 0.26 0.21 -2.65
CA SER A 83 -0.25 -0.91 -1.86
C SER A 83 0.85 -1.79 -1.26
N ALA A 84 1.95 -2.00 -2.00
CA ALA A 84 3.06 -2.83 -1.56
C ALA A 84 3.90 -2.21 -0.43
N VAL A 85 3.89 -0.88 -0.32
CA VAL A 85 4.73 -0.14 0.64
C VAL A 85 3.95 0.59 1.72
N MET A 86 2.64 0.77 1.55
CA MET A 86 1.82 1.43 2.57
C MET A 86 1.82 0.65 3.88
N ARG A 87 1.69 1.40 4.97
CA ARG A 87 1.48 0.83 6.30
C ARG A 87 0.10 1.22 6.82
N PRO A 88 -0.56 0.36 7.58
CA PRO A 88 -1.78 0.75 8.28
C PRO A 88 -1.52 2.01 9.08
N THR A 89 -2.45 2.97 9.03
CA THR A 89 -2.36 4.13 9.90
C THR A 89 -3.34 3.99 11.05
N GLU A 90 -2.87 4.36 12.20
CA GLU A 90 -3.58 4.36 13.46
C GLU A 90 -3.76 5.78 13.98
N ALA A 91 -3.02 6.76 13.41
CA ALA A 91 -3.20 8.18 13.66
C ALA A 91 -4.49 8.71 12.99
N VAL A 92 -5.64 8.11 13.33
CA VAL A 92 -6.94 8.42 12.73
C VAL A 92 -7.97 8.71 13.82
N VAL A 93 -8.65 9.83 13.68
CA VAL A 93 -9.70 10.27 14.60
C VAL A 93 -10.98 10.63 13.85
N SER A 94 -12.12 10.54 14.54
CA SER A 94 -13.39 11.04 14.00
C SER A 94 -13.42 12.57 14.03
N ARG A 95 -14.14 13.17 13.09
CA ARG A 95 -14.41 14.60 13.07
C ARG A 95 -15.08 15.13 14.34
N SER A 96 -15.87 14.27 15.02
CA SER A 96 -16.56 14.59 16.28
C SER A 96 -15.68 14.46 17.51
N ALA A 97 -14.42 14.02 17.38
CA ALA A 97 -13.55 13.76 18.53
C ALA A 97 -13.28 15.00 19.38
N ASP A 98 -13.27 14.83 20.70
CA ASP A 98 -12.95 15.90 21.67
C ASP A 98 -11.48 16.32 21.53
N PRO A 99 -11.18 17.63 21.35
CA PRO A 99 -9.82 18.11 21.16
C PRO A 99 -8.86 17.72 22.29
N ARG A 100 -9.30 17.70 23.54
CA ARG A 100 -8.46 17.32 24.70
C ARG A 100 -8.08 15.86 24.66
N ARG A 101 -8.97 15.01 24.13
CA ARG A 101 -8.69 13.59 23.95
C ARG A 101 -7.71 13.38 22.81
N VAL A 102 -7.92 14.06 21.68
CA VAL A 102 -6.99 14.02 20.53
C VAL A 102 -5.60 14.48 20.94
N GLN A 103 -5.50 15.62 21.65
CA GLN A 103 -4.24 16.13 22.17
C GLN A 103 -3.49 15.09 23.02
N ARG A 104 -4.19 14.46 23.99
CA ARG A 104 -3.58 13.45 24.85
C ARG A 104 -3.00 12.27 24.06
N ILE A 105 -3.69 11.86 23.00
CA ILE A 105 -3.23 10.75 22.15
C ILE A 105 -2.01 11.17 21.34
N MET A 106 -2.03 12.38 20.76
CA MET A 106 -0.90 12.92 20.03
C MET A 106 0.33 13.06 20.94
N ASP A 107 0.15 13.56 22.18
CA ASP A 107 1.22 13.67 23.18
C ASP A 107 1.80 12.29 23.59
N GLN A 108 0.95 11.26 23.72
CA GLN A 108 1.37 9.91 24.08
C GLN A 108 2.23 9.23 23.01
N HIS A 109 2.01 9.59 21.75
CA HIS A 109 2.66 8.96 20.59
C HIS A 109 3.64 9.89 19.86
N ASP A 110 3.86 11.10 20.38
CA ASP A 110 4.72 12.12 19.76
C ASP A 110 4.32 12.46 18.32
N TRP A 111 3.01 12.57 18.06
CA TRP A 111 2.51 12.88 16.73
C TRP A 111 2.30 14.36 16.51
N ALA A 112 2.82 14.87 15.40
CA ALA A 112 2.61 16.25 14.96
C ALA A 112 1.25 16.46 14.28
N GLY A 113 0.51 15.41 13.97
CA GLY A 113 -0.80 15.49 13.33
C GLY A 113 -1.49 14.13 13.24
N VAL A 114 -2.82 14.16 13.06
CA VAL A 114 -3.66 12.98 12.89
C VAL A 114 -4.60 13.15 11.70
N PHE A 115 -4.90 12.06 11.01
CA PHE A 115 -5.89 12.06 9.93
C PHE A 115 -7.31 12.05 10.51
N VAL A 116 -8.20 12.79 9.85
CA VAL A 116 -9.61 12.89 10.24
C VAL A 116 -10.47 12.20 9.22
N VAL A 117 -11.32 11.29 9.70
CA VAL A 117 -12.24 10.52 8.84
C VAL A 117 -13.69 10.70 9.29
N ASP A 118 -14.61 10.39 8.38
CA ASP A 118 -16.04 10.26 8.70
C ASP A 118 -16.37 8.87 9.30
N GLU A 119 -17.66 8.62 9.56
CA GLU A 119 -18.19 7.36 10.09
C GLU A 119 -17.94 6.17 9.16
N HIS A 120 -17.73 6.42 7.86
CA HIS A 120 -17.45 5.42 6.84
C HIS A 120 -15.95 5.28 6.54
N ARG A 121 -15.07 5.88 7.35
CA ARG A 121 -13.60 5.92 7.17
C ARG A 121 -13.15 6.69 5.93
N ARG A 122 -13.97 7.56 5.35
CA ARG A 122 -13.55 8.45 4.27
C ARG A 122 -12.66 9.56 4.82
N LEU A 123 -11.55 9.79 4.18
CA LEU A 123 -10.63 10.85 4.56
C LEU A 123 -11.29 12.23 4.37
N LEU A 124 -11.43 12.96 5.46
CA LEU A 124 -11.97 14.33 5.46
C LEU A 124 -10.87 15.39 5.47
N GLY A 125 -9.74 15.08 6.12
CA GLY A 125 -8.70 16.05 6.32
C GLY A 125 -7.66 15.56 7.31
N MET A 126 -6.91 16.50 7.87
CA MET A 126 -6.03 16.28 9.00
C MET A 126 -6.14 17.41 10.00
N VAL A 127 -5.62 17.20 11.20
CA VAL A 127 -5.45 18.25 12.20
C VAL A 127 -4.07 18.14 12.81
N GLY A 128 -3.38 19.27 12.96
CA GLY A 128 -2.09 19.37 13.60
C GLY A 128 -2.21 19.53 15.11
N ASP A 129 -1.09 19.39 15.81
CA ASP A 129 -1.00 19.54 17.26
C ASP A 129 -1.40 20.94 17.72
N GLN A 130 -0.98 21.98 17.02
CA GLN A 130 -1.28 23.37 17.36
C GLN A 130 -2.76 23.68 17.27
N GLU A 131 -3.42 23.25 16.21
CA GLU A 131 -4.86 23.42 15.97
C GLU A 131 -5.68 22.68 17.04
N VAL A 132 -5.25 21.48 17.42
CA VAL A 132 -5.89 20.72 18.50
C VAL A 132 -5.73 21.39 19.85
N ILE A 133 -4.52 21.90 20.18
CA ILE A 133 -4.26 22.64 21.43
C ILE A 133 -5.13 23.91 21.50
N GLU A 134 -5.22 24.65 20.41
CA GLU A 134 -6.05 25.85 20.36
C GLU A 134 -7.54 25.54 20.52
N ALA A 135 -8.04 24.50 19.86
CA ALA A 135 -9.42 24.05 20.01
C ALA A 135 -9.71 23.62 21.46
N ALA A 136 -8.79 22.88 22.09
CA ALA A 136 -8.91 22.48 23.49
C ALA A 136 -8.94 23.70 24.46
N ARG A 137 -8.13 24.74 24.18
CA ARG A 137 -8.11 26.00 24.96
C ARG A 137 -9.38 26.83 24.81
N ARG A 138 -9.97 26.86 23.61
CA ARG A 138 -11.25 27.49 23.35
C ARG A 138 -12.43 26.78 24.03
N GLY A 139 -12.22 25.52 24.43
CA GLY A 139 -13.28 24.69 25.00
C GLY A 139 -14.21 24.10 23.93
N ASP A 140 -13.70 23.96 22.72
CA ASP A 140 -14.46 23.30 21.64
C ASP A 140 -14.78 21.85 22.03
N HIS A 141 -15.97 21.38 21.66
CA HIS A 141 -16.42 20.02 21.95
C HIS A 141 -16.03 19.00 20.86
N SER A 142 -15.53 19.50 19.74
CA SER A 142 -15.05 18.64 18.62
C SER A 142 -13.95 19.33 17.83
N ILE A 143 -13.16 18.55 17.11
CA ILE A 143 -12.13 19.05 16.19
C ILE A 143 -12.71 19.52 14.84
N ALA A 144 -14.02 19.41 14.62
CA ALA A 144 -14.67 19.64 13.33
C ALA A 144 -14.32 21.01 12.68
N ASN A 145 -14.10 22.04 13.49
CA ASN A 145 -13.81 23.40 13.02
C ASN A 145 -12.33 23.68 12.75
N VAL A 146 -11.45 22.74 13.10
CA VAL A 146 -9.99 22.88 12.95
C VAL A 146 -9.40 21.86 11.97
N VAL A 147 -10.26 21.06 11.33
CA VAL A 147 -9.83 20.11 10.30
C VAL A 147 -9.36 20.86 9.06
N GLU A 148 -8.13 20.66 8.70
CA GLU A 148 -7.57 21.13 7.44
C GLU A 148 -7.87 20.14 6.32
N THR A 149 -8.56 20.58 5.29
CA THR A 149 -8.87 19.78 4.09
C THR A 149 -7.84 19.99 2.98
N GLY A 150 -7.00 21.01 3.10
CA GLY A 150 -5.93 21.33 2.16
C GLY A 150 -4.57 20.79 2.64
N GLY A 151 -3.68 20.50 1.68
CA GLY A 151 -2.29 20.13 2.01
C GLY A 151 -2.05 18.66 2.29
N ILE A 152 -3.09 17.82 2.34
CA ILE A 152 -2.94 16.36 2.37
C ILE A 152 -2.73 15.86 0.96
N LEU A 153 -1.61 15.19 0.75
CA LEU A 153 -1.35 14.50 -0.50
C LEU A 153 -1.96 13.10 -0.41
N THR A 154 -2.93 12.86 -1.26
CA THR A 154 -3.58 11.54 -1.40
C THR A 154 -3.04 10.83 -2.62
N VAL A 155 -2.86 9.52 -2.50
CA VAL A 155 -2.44 8.63 -3.59
C VAL A 155 -3.34 7.42 -3.62
N ARG A 156 -3.45 6.79 -4.78
CA ARG A 156 -4.24 5.57 -4.94
C ARG A 156 -3.39 4.35 -4.64
N VAL A 157 -4.03 3.24 -4.34
CA VAL A 157 -3.37 1.95 -4.05
C VAL A 157 -2.50 1.44 -5.19
N ASP A 158 -2.91 1.72 -6.41
CA ASP A 158 -2.28 1.31 -7.66
C ASP A 158 -1.22 2.31 -8.19
N THR A 159 -1.00 3.43 -7.49
CA THR A 159 -0.01 4.44 -7.88
C THR A 159 1.39 3.84 -7.83
N PRO A 160 2.19 3.89 -8.92
CA PRO A 160 3.56 3.41 -8.93
C PRO A 160 4.44 4.12 -7.92
N LEU A 161 5.35 3.37 -7.28
CA LEU A 161 6.25 3.92 -6.27
C LEU A 161 7.09 5.09 -6.80
N SER A 162 7.50 5.04 -8.06
CA SER A 162 8.25 6.12 -8.73
C SER A 162 7.53 7.47 -8.72
N GLU A 163 6.20 7.46 -8.75
CA GLU A 163 5.39 8.68 -8.74
C GLU A 163 5.22 9.27 -7.33
N LEU A 164 5.52 8.49 -6.28
CA LEU A 164 5.37 8.92 -4.89
C LEU A 164 6.54 9.79 -4.40
N PHE A 165 7.70 9.73 -5.05
CA PHE A 165 8.88 10.48 -4.59
C PHE A 165 8.73 11.98 -4.73
N ALA A 166 8.24 12.46 -5.88
CA ALA A 166 8.07 13.89 -6.11
C ALA A 166 7.09 14.54 -5.10
N PRO A 167 5.86 14.02 -4.89
CA PRO A 167 4.96 14.58 -3.90
C PRO A 167 5.47 14.40 -2.46
N SER A 168 6.20 13.34 -2.15
CA SER A 168 6.71 13.11 -0.79
C SER A 168 7.81 14.08 -0.38
N LYS A 169 8.52 14.70 -1.35
CA LYS A 169 9.65 15.61 -1.09
C LYS A 169 9.22 16.82 -0.25
N ASP A 170 8.10 17.42 -0.60
CA ASP A 170 7.60 18.64 0.03
C ASP A 170 6.48 18.37 1.06
N ALA A 171 6.08 17.12 1.21
CA ALA A 171 5.04 16.73 2.15
C ALA A 171 5.50 16.89 3.60
N ARG A 172 4.75 17.61 4.40
CA ARG A 172 5.01 17.76 5.84
C ARG A 172 4.50 16.56 6.64
N VAL A 173 3.57 15.82 6.06
CA VAL A 173 2.89 14.66 6.64
C VAL A 173 3.02 13.47 5.69
N PRO A 174 2.83 12.23 6.16
CA PRO A 174 2.81 11.06 5.30
C PRO A 174 1.78 11.19 4.18
N LEU A 175 2.03 10.53 3.03
CA LEU A 175 1.04 10.41 1.96
C LEU A 175 -0.11 9.52 2.43
N ALA A 176 -1.34 9.95 2.22
CA ALA A 176 -2.53 9.17 2.54
C ALA A 176 -2.90 8.26 1.34
N VAL A 177 -2.95 6.96 1.56
CA VAL A 177 -3.38 6.00 0.53
C VAL A 177 -4.87 5.78 0.64
N ILE A 178 -5.59 6.03 -0.46
CA ILE A 178 -7.06 5.95 -0.51
C ILE A 178 -7.53 5.01 -1.63
N ASP A 179 -8.75 4.47 -1.45
CA ASP A 179 -9.48 3.77 -2.51
C ASP A 179 -10.31 4.72 -3.38
N GLU A 180 -11.10 4.15 -4.31
CA GLU A 180 -11.99 4.90 -5.20
C GLU A 180 -13.09 5.67 -4.48
N ASN A 181 -13.44 5.25 -3.27
CA ASN A 181 -14.47 5.86 -2.44
C ASN A 181 -13.89 6.83 -1.39
N PHE A 182 -12.58 7.17 -1.51
CA PHE A 182 -11.86 8.01 -0.55
C PHE A 182 -11.70 7.39 0.85
N HIS A 183 -11.85 6.08 1.01
CA HIS A 183 -11.53 5.43 2.28
C HIS A 183 -10.02 5.43 2.51
N LEU A 184 -9.60 5.85 3.70
CA LEU A 184 -8.20 5.81 4.10
C LEU A 184 -7.79 4.36 4.37
N LEU A 185 -6.92 3.82 3.52
CA LEU A 185 -6.42 2.45 3.59
C LEU A 185 -5.11 2.35 4.36
N GLY A 186 -4.25 3.36 4.22
CA GLY A 186 -2.94 3.37 4.85
C GLY A 186 -2.22 4.69 4.63
N ILE A 187 -0.97 4.72 5.06
CA ILE A 187 -0.08 5.87 4.87
C ILE A 187 1.28 5.42 4.34
N ILE A 188 1.97 6.33 3.66
CA ILE A 188 3.34 6.13 3.21
C ILE A 188 4.19 7.28 3.73
N SER A 189 5.11 6.97 4.64
CA SER A 189 6.07 7.95 5.15
C SER A 189 7.29 8.06 4.23
N ARG A 190 8.05 9.16 4.34
CA ARG A 190 9.34 9.30 3.62
C ARG A 190 10.32 8.18 3.96
N VAL A 191 10.36 7.77 5.23
CA VAL A 191 11.23 6.68 5.68
C VAL A 191 10.84 5.40 4.97
N THR A 192 9.54 5.09 4.90
CA THR A 192 9.05 3.90 4.20
C THR A 192 9.42 3.90 2.71
N LEU A 193 9.36 5.07 2.04
CA LEU A 193 9.79 5.19 0.64
C LEU A 193 11.29 4.96 0.47
N LEU A 194 12.12 5.52 1.34
CA LEU A 194 13.57 5.32 1.32
C LEU A 194 13.94 3.86 1.60
N ASP A 195 13.30 3.24 2.59
CA ASP A 195 13.53 1.82 2.93
C ASP A 195 13.16 0.89 1.79
N SER A 196 12.10 1.22 1.03
CA SER A 196 11.68 0.41 -0.11
C SER A 196 12.70 0.40 -1.25
N MET A 197 13.53 1.44 -1.35
CA MET A 197 14.65 1.51 -2.29
C MET A 197 15.92 0.83 -1.75
N SER A 198 16.21 0.95 -0.47
CA SER A 198 17.44 0.43 0.15
C SER A 198 17.48 -1.11 0.13
N ARG A 199 16.35 -1.77 0.21
CA ARG A 199 16.27 -3.24 0.10
C ARG A 199 16.71 -3.79 -1.26
N SER A 200 17.01 -2.93 -2.21
CA SER A 200 17.60 -3.29 -3.50
C SER A 200 19.14 -3.41 -3.46
N GLN A 201 19.80 -2.99 -2.36
CA GLN A 201 21.27 -2.96 -2.26
C GLN A 201 21.88 -3.88 -1.19
N ASP A 202 21.07 -4.37 -0.24
CA ASP A 202 21.59 -5.15 0.89
C ASP A 202 21.15 -6.62 0.80
N SER A 203 21.78 -7.39 -0.08
CA SER A 203 21.85 -8.85 0.00
C SER A 203 23.07 -9.33 0.79
N ASP A 204 23.64 -8.50 1.67
CA ASP A 204 24.60 -8.97 2.66
C ASP A 204 23.99 -8.86 4.06
N GLY A 205 23.80 -10.06 4.64
CA GLY A 205 22.96 -10.31 5.81
C GLY A 205 23.42 -9.60 7.09
N SER A 206 22.87 -8.47 7.35
CA SER A 206 22.72 -7.97 8.71
C SER A 206 21.37 -7.24 8.85
N VAL A 207 20.36 -8.02 9.18
CA VAL A 207 19.07 -7.51 9.64
C VAL A 207 19.31 -6.82 10.98
N VAL A 208 19.40 -5.50 10.97
CA VAL A 208 19.12 -4.73 12.18
C VAL A 208 17.61 -4.69 12.30
N SER A 209 17.07 -5.61 13.08
CA SER A 209 15.69 -5.58 13.56
C SER A 209 15.49 -4.30 14.35
N LEU A 210 14.92 -3.29 13.73
CA LEU A 210 14.21 -2.25 14.47
C LEU A 210 12.83 -2.84 14.80
N GLU A 211 12.82 -3.71 15.81
CA GLU A 211 11.61 -4.04 16.54
C GLU A 211 11.10 -2.77 17.22
N GLU A 212 9.78 -2.65 17.18
CA GLU A 212 8.95 -1.74 17.95
C GLU A 212 8.82 -0.30 17.46
N THR A 213 7.86 -0.10 16.57
CA THR A 213 7.01 1.05 16.72
C THR A 213 5.55 0.60 16.64
N GLY A 214 4.99 0.63 17.81
CA GLY A 214 3.67 0.40 18.31
C GLY A 214 2.50 0.33 17.32
N LYS A 215 1.73 -0.73 17.51
CA LYS A 215 0.35 -0.85 17.03
C LYS A 215 -0.47 0.31 17.60
N LEU A 216 -1.08 1.05 16.73
CA LEU A 216 -1.80 2.25 17.07
C LEU A 216 -3.33 2.03 16.94
N PRO A 217 -4.18 2.30 17.92
CA PRO A 217 -5.62 2.02 17.88
C PRO A 217 -6.44 3.16 17.24
N VAL A 218 -7.41 2.80 16.43
CA VAL A 218 -8.51 3.70 16.02
C VAL A 218 -9.45 3.88 17.20
N ILE A 219 -9.71 5.13 17.60
CA ILE A 219 -10.53 5.44 18.77
C ILE A 219 -11.93 5.81 18.33
N LYS A 220 -12.92 5.02 18.79
CA LYS A 220 -14.33 5.37 18.73
C LYS A 220 -14.71 6.31 19.89
N ASP A 221 -15.83 7.01 19.76
CA ASP A 221 -16.39 7.90 20.79
C ASP A 221 -16.64 7.21 22.15
N ASP A 222 -16.77 5.89 22.16
CA ASP A 222 -17.03 5.05 23.34
C ASP A 222 -15.78 4.49 24.02
N GLY A 223 -14.57 4.79 23.50
CA GLY A 223 -13.32 4.50 24.23
C GLY A 223 -12.64 3.19 23.89
N ASP A 224 -13.24 2.32 23.07
CA ASP A 224 -12.62 1.06 22.69
C ASP A 224 -11.81 1.17 21.38
N PRO A 225 -10.60 0.58 21.32
CA PRO A 225 -9.80 0.54 20.09
C PRO A 225 -10.49 -0.34 19.06
N VAL A 226 -10.70 0.21 17.85
CA VAL A 226 -11.18 -0.61 16.72
C VAL A 226 -9.96 -1.23 16.05
N GLY A 227 -9.73 -2.48 16.35
CA GLY A 227 -8.79 -3.29 15.55
C GLY A 227 -9.29 -3.34 14.09
N LEU A 228 -8.37 -3.16 13.15
CA LEU A 228 -8.64 -3.51 11.75
C LEU A 228 -9.07 -4.98 11.71
N PRO A 229 -10.14 -5.36 11.00
CA PRO A 229 -10.32 -6.75 10.65
C PRO A 229 -9.06 -7.18 9.87
N PRO A 230 -8.54 -8.40 10.12
CA PRO A 230 -7.46 -8.92 9.30
C PRO A 230 -7.90 -8.88 7.84
N ALA A 231 -6.98 -8.49 6.95
CA ALA A 231 -7.21 -8.58 5.52
C ALA A 231 -7.80 -9.95 5.22
N ASP A 232 -8.93 -9.97 4.57
CA ASP A 232 -9.73 -11.17 4.32
C ASP A 232 -8.85 -12.20 3.59
N GLN A 233 -8.35 -13.18 4.35
CA GLN A 233 -7.74 -14.36 3.79
C GLN A 233 -8.88 -15.20 3.23
N THR A 234 -9.39 -14.80 2.07
CA THR A 234 -10.26 -15.67 1.29
C THR A 234 -9.44 -16.85 0.79
N THR A 235 -9.24 -17.81 1.67
CA THR A 235 -8.83 -19.16 1.27
C THR A 235 -9.94 -19.71 0.38
N ALA A 236 -9.73 -19.62 -0.92
CA ALA A 236 -10.53 -20.36 -1.89
C ALA A 236 -10.36 -21.84 -1.61
N THR A 237 -11.27 -22.43 -0.84
CA THR A 237 -11.39 -23.88 -0.67
C THR A 237 -11.82 -24.44 -2.03
N VAL A 238 -10.86 -25.00 -2.75
CA VAL A 238 -11.13 -25.81 -3.94
C VAL A 238 -11.88 -27.06 -3.48
N ALA A 239 -13.16 -27.15 -3.81
CA ALA A 239 -13.97 -28.33 -3.60
C ALA A 239 -13.40 -29.48 -4.49
N PRO A 240 -13.28 -30.72 -3.98
CA PRO A 240 -12.84 -31.85 -4.76
C PRO A 240 -13.88 -32.19 -5.82
N THR A 241 -13.45 -32.35 -7.05
CA THR A 241 -14.22 -32.83 -8.19
C THR A 241 -14.71 -34.24 -7.91
N PRO A 242 -15.99 -34.60 -8.14
CA PRO A 242 -16.47 -35.97 -7.96
C PRO A 242 -15.88 -36.87 -9.06
N THR A 243 -15.20 -37.90 -8.62
CA THR A 243 -14.74 -39.02 -9.46
C THR A 243 -15.95 -39.77 -9.99
N THR A 244 -16.20 -39.72 -11.28
CA THR A 244 -17.16 -40.60 -11.95
C THR A 244 -16.53 -41.98 -12.13
N GLU A 245 -16.90 -42.90 -11.26
CA GLU A 245 -16.76 -44.32 -11.55
C GLU A 245 -17.65 -44.67 -12.75
N LYS A 246 -17.04 -45.23 -13.76
CA LYS A 246 -17.73 -45.95 -14.84
C LYS A 246 -17.61 -47.44 -14.56
N GLU A 247 -18.69 -48.02 -14.10
CA GLU A 247 -18.93 -49.47 -14.22
C GLU A 247 -19.42 -49.81 -15.64
N ALA A 248 -19.02 -50.98 -16.04
CA ALA A 248 -19.37 -51.85 -17.14
C ALA A 248 -18.50 -51.83 -18.38
#